data_592feb1e78d08be54e77fed098183f83
#
_entry.id   592feb1e78d08be54e77fed098183f83
#
_cell.length_a   1.000
_cell.length_b   1.000
_cell.length_c   1.000
_cell.angle_alpha   90.00
_cell.angle_beta   90.00
_cell.angle_gamma   90.00
#
_symmetry.space_group_name_H-M   'P 1'
#
loop_
_entity.id
_entity.type
_entity.pdbx_description
1 polymer ?
#
loop_
_entity_poly.entity_id
_entity_poly.type
_entity_poly.pdbx_seq_one_letter_code
_entity_poly.pdbx_strand_id
1 'polypeptide(L)'
;MTVSPDWAERALDHVWYPYAQMRDMPLPVPVKSASGCRIELPDGRDLVDGTSFWWSACHGFRHPAIMDAVRRQLDEVPHVMLGGMTHEPVVRLAERLARVTPGDLAHAMFTESGSVAVEVALKMARQFWDNRGEIGRDTFIAFSDGYHGDTTGCMGVSDTYRDLRHRFSGLVREHVTVPLPPAEGPSELERILAERGSRIEGVVIEPLIQGARGMMVHSPGVLARVANLVREAGTLLIADEIATGFGRTGSLFATEQAGVDPDIMCLSKALTAGTLP
;
A
#
# COMPACT_ATOMS: atom_id res chain seq x y z
N MET A 1 7.89 34.74 -20.01
CA MET A 1 7.98 33.32 -20.40
C MET A 1 9.01 32.68 -19.49
N THR A 2 8.61 31.80 -18.61
CA THR A 2 9.53 31.04 -17.75
C THR A 2 10.25 30.04 -18.64
N VAL A 3 11.57 30.16 -18.76
CA VAL A 3 12.38 29.24 -19.56
C VAL A 3 12.46 27.92 -18.80
N SER A 4 11.82 26.87 -19.33
CA SER A 4 11.98 25.52 -18.83
C SER A 4 13.43 25.06 -19.03
N PRO A 5 14.05 24.33 -18.11
CA PRO A 5 15.38 23.79 -18.36
C PRO A 5 15.37 22.84 -19.57
N ASP A 6 16.42 22.87 -20.38
CA ASP A 6 16.58 22.01 -21.54
C ASP A 6 16.37 20.50 -21.27
N TRP A 7 16.78 20.02 -20.11
CA TRP A 7 16.55 18.63 -19.73
C TRP A 7 15.06 18.30 -19.50
N ALA A 8 14.24 19.28 -19.07
CA ALA A 8 12.82 19.06 -18.84
C ALA A 8 12.04 18.92 -20.16
N GLU A 9 12.47 19.61 -21.22
CA GLU A 9 11.89 19.47 -22.57
C GLU A 9 12.12 18.06 -23.13
N ARG A 10 13.29 17.48 -22.88
CA ARG A 10 13.62 16.11 -23.30
C ARG A 10 12.95 15.02 -22.49
N ALA A 11 12.29 15.36 -21.39
CA ALA A 11 11.66 14.36 -20.52
C ALA A 11 10.59 13.53 -21.24
N LEU A 12 9.80 14.15 -22.12
CA LEU A 12 8.75 13.46 -22.88
C LEU A 12 9.29 12.53 -23.95
N ASP A 13 10.54 12.73 -24.42
CA ASP A 13 11.17 11.89 -25.42
C ASP A 13 11.68 10.56 -24.84
N HIS A 14 11.96 10.51 -23.51
CA HIS A 14 12.69 9.41 -22.90
C HIS A 14 12.02 8.81 -21.67
N VAL A 15 11.00 9.48 -21.08
CA VAL A 15 10.34 9.04 -19.85
C VAL A 15 8.87 8.74 -20.10
N TRP A 16 8.45 7.54 -19.81
CA TRP A 16 7.03 7.21 -19.73
C TRP A 16 6.51 7.54 -18.33
N TYR A 17 5.63 8.52 -18.28
CA TYR A 17 5.04 8.96 -17.02
C TYR A 17 3.84 8.08 -16.64
N PRO A 18 3.75 7.67 -15.37
CA PRO A 18 2.60 6.91 -14.88
C PRO A 18 1.32 7.76 -14.95
N TYR A 19 0.18 7.10 -15.10
CA TYR A 19 -1.15 7.72 -15.13
C TYR A 19 -1.34 8.83 -16.18
N ALA A 20 -0.56 8.80 -17.25
CA ALA A 20 -0.57 9.82 -18.28
C ALA A 20 -0.79 9.23 -19.67
N GLN A 21 -1.54 9.95 -20.51
CA GLN A 21 -1.57 9.70 -21.96
C GLN A 21 -0.45 10.50 -22.61
N MET A 22 0.61 9.79 -23.01
CA MET A 22 1.86 10.42 -23.50
C MET A 22 1.68 11.29 -24.75
N ARG A 23 0.66 11.00 -25.59
CA ARG A 23 0.42 11.78 -26.83
C ARG A 23 0.10 13.25 -26.55
N ASP A 24 -0.72 13.49 -25.50
CA ASP A 24 -1.27 14.82 -25.23
C ASP A 24 -0.84 15.32 -23.84
N MET A 25 0.19 14.71 -23.26
CA MET A 25 0.67 15.07 -21.93
C MET A 25 1.35 16.45 -21.98
N PRO A 26 0.96 17.40 -21.11
CA PRO A 26 1.70 18.64 -20.95
C PRO A 26 3.10 18.38 -20.39
N LEU A 27 4.02 19.31 -20.60
CA LEU A 27 5.36 19.22 -20.02
C LEU A 27 5.28 19.03 -18.50
N PRO A 28 5.94 18.02 -17.94
CA PRO A 28 5.98 17.85 -16.49
C PRO A 28 6.63 19.05 -15.80
N VAL A 29 6.15 19.36 -14.60
CA VAL A 29 6.70 20.47 -13.81
C VAL A 29 8.12 20.09 -13.34
N PRO A 30 9.18 20.82 -13.76
CA PRO A 30 10.54 20.52 -13.36
C PRO A 30 10.76 20.88 -11.89
N VAL A 31 11.34 19.98 -11.10
CA VAL A 31 11.69 20.21 -9.70
C VAL A 31 13.19 20.45 -9.58
N LYS A 32 13.60 21.55 -8.93
CA LYS A 32 15.00 21.85 -8.63
C LYS A 32 15.41 21.28 -7.26
N SER A 33 14.60 21.55 -6.24
CA SER A 33 14.84 21.08 -4.88
C SER A 33 13.54 21.00 -4.10
N ALA A 34 13.56 20.28 -2.96
CA ALA A 34 12.45 20.26 -2.02
C ALA A 34 12.96 20.25 -0.57
N SER A 35 12.22 20.88 0.35
CA SER A 35 12.54 20.90 1.77
C SER A 35 11.28 21.17 2.61
N GLY A 36 11.08 20.43 3.68
CA GLY A 36 9.84 20.50 4.47
C GLY A 36 8.61 20.19 3.58
N CYS A 37 7.67 21.10 3.48
CA CYS A 37 6.52 20.98 2.59
C CYS A 37 6.64 21.85 1.31
N ARG A 38 7.84 22.31 0.96
CA ARG A 38 8.08 23.23 -0.15
C ARG A 38 8.85 22.55 -1.27
N ILE A 39 8.48 22.89 -2.51
CA ILE A 39 9.14 22.45 -3.75
C ILE A 39 9.60 23.69 -4.51
N GLU A 40 10.91 23.83 -4.71
CA GLU A 40 11.51 24.90 -5.51
C GLU A 40 11.62 24.46 -6.98
N LEU A 41 11.15 25.30 -7.88
CA LEU A 41 11.28 25.10 -9.32
C LEU A 41 12.52 25.84 -9.86
N PRO A 42 13.06 25.44 -11.03
CA PRO A 42 14.20 26.12 -11.67
C PRO A 42 13.95 27.59 -12.01
N ASP A 43 12.71 27.99 -12.22
CA ASP A 43 12.31 29.37 -12.52
C ASP A 43 12.15 30.24 -11.24
N GLY A 44 12.46 29.71 -10.06
CA GLY A 44 12.40 30.41 -8.80
C GLY A 44 11.03 30.38 -8.11
N ARG A 45 10.01 29.76 -8.71
CA ARG A 45 8.73 29.54 -8.02
C ARG A 45 8.92 28.55 -6.88
N ASP A 46 8.22 28.79 -5.81
CA ASP A 46 8.21 27.97 -4.60
C ASP A 46 6.78 27.49 -4.34
N LEU A 47 6.56 26.18 -4.47
CA LEU A 47 5.25 25.56 -4.37
C LEU A 47 5.09 24.88 -3.00
N VAL A 48 3.86 24.82 -2.51
CA VAL A 48 3.47 23.98 -1.36
C VAL A 48 3.06 22.62 -1.87
N ASP A 49 3.70 21.56 -1.36
CA ASP A 49 3.25 20.19 -1.57
C ASP A 49 2.10 19.85 -0.63
N GLY A 50 0.86 20.00 -1.11
CA GLY A 50 -0.35 19.68 -0.36
C GLY A 50 -0.68 18.19 -0.30
N THR A 51 0.07 17.32 -1.00
CA THR A 51 -0.16 15.88 -1.05
C THR A 51 0.87 15.07 -0.28
N SER A 52 1.87 15.73 0.31
CA SER A 52 3.03 15.07 0.95
C SER A 52 3.67 14.03 0.04
N PHE A 53 3.84 14.40 -1.22
CA PHE A 53 4.43 13.52 -2.25
C PHE A 53 3.75 12.15 -2.31
N TRP A 54 2.45 12.20 -2.55
CA TRP A 54 1.55 11.03 -2.50
C TRP A 54 1.60 10.27 -1.17
N TRP A 55 1.58 11.06 -0.05
CA TRP A 55 1.47 10.57 1.33
C TRP A 55 2.72 9.88 1.88
N SER A 56 3.84 9.93 1.18
CA SER A 56 5.10 9.31 1.65
C SER A 56 5.94 10.24 2.51
N ALA A 57 5.99 11.54 2.21
CA ALA A 57 6.83 12.53 2.90
C ALA A 57 6.20 13.01 4.22
N CYS A 58 5.83 12.11 5.13
CA CYS A 58 5.11 12.41 6.38
C CYS A 58 5.89 13.32 7.34
N HIS A 59 7.23 13.38 7.24
CA HIS A 59 8.10 14.29 8.01
C HIS A 59 8.60 15.48 7.18
N GLY A 60 8.03 15.67 5.99
CA GLY A 60 8.52 16.65 5.01
C GLY A 60 9.77 16.19 4.27
N PHE A 61 10.06 16.87 3.17
CA PHE A 61 11.25 16.56 2.37
C PHE A 61 12.53 16.83 3.13
N ARG A 62 13.51 15.96 2.99
CA ARG A 62 14.87 16.11 3.50
C ARG A 62 14.93 16.37 5.01
N HIS A 63 14.10 15.69 5.79
CA HIS A 63 14.21 15.80 7.26
C HIS A 63 15.64 15.49 7.71
N PRO A 64 16.33 16.37 8.47
CA PRO A 64 17.76 16.24 8.73
C PRO A 64 18.18 14.89 9.34
N ALA A 65 17.46 14.43 10.36
CA ALA A 65 17.79 13.15 11.02
C ALA A 65 17.67 11.94 10.06
N ILE A 66 16.70 11.97 9.13
CA ILE A 66 16.52 10.91 8.14
C ILE A 66 17.67 10.96 7.13
N MET A 67 17.98 12.16 6.59
CA MET A 67 19.06 12.31 5.62
C MET A 67 20.43 11.93 6.20
N ASP A 68 20.66 12.24 7.46
CA ASP A 68 21.93 11.89 8.13
C ASP A 68 22.00 10.37 8.38
N ALA A 69 20.90 9.71 8.72
CA ALA A 69 20.86 8.25 8.87
C ALA A 69 21.12 7.55 7.52
N VAL A 70 20.50 8.04 6.44
CA VAL A 70 20.72 7.50 5.08
C VAL A 70 22.18 7.66 4.66
N ARG A 71 22.80 8.85 4.85
CA ARG A 71 24.20 9.07 4.50
C ARG A 71 25.13 8.12 5.26
N ARG A 72 24.96 7.99 6.58
CA ARG A 72 25.79 7.06 7.37
C ARG A 72 25.66 5.63 6.86
N GLN A 73 24.43 5.18 6.56
CA GLN A 73 24.22 3.82 6.08
C GLN A 73 24.83 3.58 4.70
N LEU A 74 24.81 4.58 3.80
CA LEU A 74 25.47 4.49 2.50
C LEU A 74 26.99 4.39 2.61
N ASP A 75 27.60 5.03 3.62
CA ASP A 75 29.04 4.97 3.89
C ASP A 75 29.46 3.61 4.47
N GLU A 76 28.56 2.90 5.17
CA GLU A 76 28.84 1.58 5.76
C GLU A 76 28.54 0.46 4.75
N VAL A 77 27.29 0.30 4.39
CA VAL A 77 26.84 -0.69 3.41
C VAL A 77 25.50 -0.29 2.79
N PRO A 78 25.45 0.08 1.51
CA PRO A 78 24.26 0.59 0.87
C PRO A 78 23.19 -0.49 0.61
N HIS A 79 23.57 -1.74 0.44
CA HIS A 79 22.66 -2.85 0.15
C HIS A 79 23.19 -4.18 0.69
N VAL A 80 22.30 -4.99 1.25
CA VAL A 80 22.56 -6.37 1.68
C VAL A 80 21.49 -7.30 1.11
N MET A 81 21.91 -8.35 0.44
CA MET A 81 21.03 -9.43 0.02
C MET A 81 20.57 -10.25 1.24
N LEU A 82 19.26 -10.20 1.57
CA LEU A 82 18.71 -10.91 2.72
C LEU A 82 18.57 -12.44 2.51
N GLY A 83 18.90 -12.93 1.34
CA GLY A 83 18.96 -14.38 1.05
C GLY A 83 20.21 -15.04 1.64
N GLY A 84 20.30 -15.12 2.95
CA GLY A 84 21.41 -15.75 3.69
C GLY A 84 22.36 -14.77 4.39
N MET A 85 22.16 -13.46 4.20
CA MET A 85 22.86 -12.39 4.93
C MET A 85 21.88 -11.50 5.67
N THR A 86 22.37 -10.73 6.64
CA THR A 86 21.57 -9.73 7.37
C THR A 86 22.44 -8.56 7.80
N HIS A 87 21.83 -7.46 8.24
CA HIS A 87 22.50 -6.31 8.82
C HIS A 87 21.65 -5.67 9.92
N GLU A 88 22.27 -4.92 10.81
CA GLU A 88 21.61 -4.36 11.99
C GLU A 88 20.36 -3.54 11.68
N PRO A 89 20.33 -2.62 10.69
CA PRO A 89 19.14 -1.82 10.40
C PRO A 89 17.88 -2.63 10.09
N VAL A 90 17.99 -3.72 9.33
CA VAL A 90 16.82 -4.55 9.00
C VAL A 90 16.29 -5.28 10.22
N VAL A 91 17.15 -5.80 11.09
CA VAL A 91 16.73 -6.47 12.32
C VAL A 91 16.06 -5.49 13.27
N ARG A 92 16.66 -4.32 13.49
CA ARG A 92 16.09 -3.26 14.34
C ARG A 92 14.74 -2.76 13.83
N LEU A 93 14.58 -2.62 12.51
CA LEU A 93 13.30 -2.23 11.93
C LEU A 93 12.25 -3.32 12.14
N ALA A 94 12.58 -4.59 11.87
CA ALA A 94 11.67 -5.72 12.08
C ALA A 94 11.21 -5.83 13.54
N GLU A 95 12.15 -5.73 14.50
CA GLU A 95 11.83 -5.73 15.94
C GLU A 95 10.95 -4.54 16.34
N ARG A 96 11.18 -3.37 15.75
CA ARG A 96 10.37 -2.20 16.04
C ARG A 96 8.97 -2.34 15.48
N LEU A 97 8.82 -2.82 14.25
CA LEU A 97 7.52 -3.11 13.66
C LEU A 97 6.74 -4.13 14.48
N ALA A 98 7.35 -5.26 14.85
CA ALA A 98 6.73 -6.28 15.68
C ALA A 98 6.24 -5.76 17.05
N ARG A 99 6.87 -4.72 17.59
CA ARG A 99 6.45 -4.09 18.87
C ARG A 99 5.32 -3.09 18.74
N VAL A 100 5.14 -2.47 17.57
CA VAL A 100 4.18 -1.38 17.40
C VAL A 100 2.97 -1.77 16.55
N THR A 101 3.03 -2.87 15.82
CA THR A 101 1.87 -3.40 15.08
C THR A 101 0.91 -4.11 16.02
N PRO A 102 -0.42 -4.02 15.77
CA PRO A 102 -1.41 -4.74 16.56
C PRO A 102 -1.33 -6.24 16.35
N GLY A 103 -1.83 -7.01 17.34
CA GLY A 103 -1.87 -8.47 17.32
C GLY A 103 -0.48 -9.12 17.45
N ASP A 104 -0.33 -10.31 16.88
CA ASP A 104 0.86 -11.14 16.98
C ASP A 104 1.77 -11.10 15.75
N LEU A 105 1.86 -9.95 15.09
CA LEU A 105 2.67 -9.77 13.88
C LEU A 105 4.18 -9.72 14.22
N ALA A 106 4.78 -10.88 14.42
CA ALA A 106 6.15 -11.02 14.91
C ALA A 106 7.24 -10.97 13.82
N HIS A 107 6.88 -11.05 12.56
CA HIS A 107 7.82 -11.16 11.44
C HIS A 107 7.54 -10.10 10.37
N ALA A 108 8.61 -9.55 9.77
CA ALA A 108 8.53 -8.63 8.66
C ALA A 108 9.25 -9.18 7.43
N MET A 109 8.63 -9.07 6.26
CA MET A 109 9.26 -9.30 4.97
C MET A 109 9.41 -7.96 4.24
N PHE A 110 10.62 -7.65 3.78
CA PHE A 110 10.92 -6.40 3.11
C PHE A 110 10.80 -6.55 1.59
N THR A 111 10.15 -5.59 0.96
CA THR A 111 9.90 -5.52 -0.48
C THR A 111 10.18 -4.12 -1.01
N GLU A 112 10.18 -3.95 -2.34
CA GLU A 112 10.62 -2.73 -3.01
C GLU A 112 9.54 -1.65 -3.06
N SER A 113 8.26 -2.01 -2.95
CA SER A 113 7.12 -1.08 -3.05
C SER A 113 5.88 -1.59 -2.34
N GLY A 114 4.88 -0.72 -2.16
CA GLY A 114 3.58 -1.11 -1.63
C GLY A 114 2.87 -2.16 -2.49
N SER A 115 2.92 -2.03 -3.82
CA SER A 115 2.35 -3.04 -4.71
C SER A 115 3.00 -4.40 -4.53
N VAL A 116 4.33 -4.46 -4.41
CA VAL A 116 5.04 -5.72 -4.14
C VAL A 116 4.73 -6.24 -2.73
N ALA A 117 4.54 -5.38 -1.74
CA ALA A 117 4.12 -5.80 -0.40
C ALA A 117 2.77 -6.53 -0.43
N VAL A 118 1.78 -5.99 -1.13
CA VAL A 118 0.48 -6.66 -1.30
C VAL A 118 0.61 -7.93 -2.13
N GLU A 119 1.36 -7.92 -3.25
CA GLU A 119 1.61 -9.11 -4.06
C GLU A 119 2.20 -10.26 -3.23
N VAL A 120 3.15 -9.94 -2.34
CA VAL A 120 3.75 -10.90 -1.41
C VAL A 120 2.75 -11.34 -0.35
N ALA A 121 1.92 -10.44 0.19
CA ALA A 121 0.88 -10.79 1.16
C ALA A 121 -0.12 -11.82 0.58
N LEU A 122 -0.54 -11.64 -0.67
CA LEU A 122 -1.40 -12.61 -1.36
C LEU A 122 -0.70 -13.98 -1.51
N LYS A 123 0.58 -13.98 -1.88
CA LYS A 123 1.39 -15.21 -1.96
C LYS A 123 1.58 -15.88 -0.60
N MET A 124 1.80 -15.12 0.46
CA MET A 124 1.90 -15.64 1.83
C MET A 124 0.60 -16.29 2.28
N ALA A 125 -0.54 -15.64 2.04
CA ALA A 125 -1.86 -16.20 2.36
C ALA A 125 -2.09 -17.52 1.61
N ARG A 126 -1.77 -17.57 0.32
CA ARG A 126 -1.83 -18.81 -0.47
C ARG A 126 -0.95 -19.91 0.12
N GLN A 127 0.33 -19.61 0.37
CA GLN A 127 1.30 -20.56 0.91
C GLN A 127 0.90 -21.03 2.31
N PHE A 128 0.29 -20.17 3.14
CA PHE A 128 -0.22 -20.55 4.45
C PHE A 128 -1.25 -21.69 4.36
N TRP A 129 -2.21 -21.59 3.43
CA TRP A 129 -3.22 -22.62 3.24
C TRP A 129 -2.65 -23.89 2.61
N ASP A 130 -1.76 -23.78 1.64
CA ASP A 130 -1.06 -24.91 1.04
C ASP A 130 -0.28 -25.70 2.11
N ASN A 131 0.42 -25.02 3.02
CA ASN A 131 1.17 -25.65 4.12
C ASN A 131 0.25 -26.35 5.14
N ARG A 132 -1.02 -25.96 5.23
CA ARG A 132 -2.04 -26.62 6.06
C ARG A 132 -2.78 -27.74 5.33
N GLY A 133 -2.48 -27.99 4.08
CA GLY A 133 -3.16 -28.95 3.24
C GLY A 133 -4.52 -28.49 2.70
N GLU A 134 -4.86 -27.22 2.84
CA GLU A 134 -6.12 -26.63 2.37
C GLU A 134 -5.99 -26.08 0.93
N ILE A 135 -5.54 -26.92 0.02
CA ILE A 135 -5.25 -26.59 -1.40
C ILE A 135 -6.47 -26.19 -2.22
N GLY A 136 -7.67 -26.34 -1.70
CA GLY A 136 -8.93 -25.93 -2.38
C GLY A 136 -9.24 -24.44 -2.28
N ARG A 137 -8.50 -23.68 -1.47
CA ARG A 137 -8.62 -22.23 -1.38
C ARG A 137 -7.94 -21.58 -2.58
N ASP A 138 -8.63 -20.72 -3.28
CA ASP A 138 -8.17 -20.19 -4.57
C ASP A 138 -8.64 -18.75 -4.87
N THR A 139 -9.31 -18.10 -3.92
CA THR A 139 -10.00 -16.84 -4.15
C THR A 139 -9.75 -15.87 -3.01
N PHE A 140 -9.44 -14.62 -3.35
CA PHE A 140 -9.47 -13.50 -2.40
C PHE A 140 -10.80 -12.73 -2.51
N ILE A 141 -11.17 -12.03 -1.44
CA ILE A 141 -12.22 -11.03 -1.44
C ILE A 141 -11.58 -9.65 -1.24
N ALA A 142 -12.01 -8.67 -2.02
CA ALA A 142 -11.65 -7.27 -1.88
C ALA A 142 -12.92 -6.41 -1.95
N PHE A 143 -12.78 -5.12 -1.68
CA PHE A 143 -13.92 -4.22 -1.62
C PHE A 143 -14.01 -3.31 -2.84
N SER A 144 -15.26 -2.97 -3.22
CA SER A 144 -15.54 -1.99 -4.27
C SER A 144 -14.80 -0.68 -3.94
N ASP A 145 -14.32 -0.02 -4.97
CA ASP A 145 -13.53 1.21 -4.89
C ASP A 145 -12.14 1.06 -4.21
N GLY A 146 -11.74 -0.16 -3.83
CA GLY A 146 -10.42 -0.45 -3.24
C GLY A 146 -9.28 -0.38 -4.26
N TYR A 147 -8.09 0.01 -3.77
CA TYR A 147 -6.85 0.04 -4.53
C TYR A 147 -5.70 -0.53 -3.71
N HIS A 148 -5.00 -1.51 -4.28
CA HIS A 148 -3.96 -2.24 -3.58
C HIS A 148 -2.62 -2.29 -4.35
N GLY A 149 -2.53 -1.56 -5.46
CA GLY A 149 -1.33 -1.49 -6.29
C GLY A 149 -1.54 -1.91 -7.74
N ASP A 150 -0.46 -1.86 -8.53
CA ASP A 150 -0.47 -1.98 -9.98
C ASP A 150 0.15 -3.28 -10.52
N THR A 151 0.65 -4.16 -9.65
CA THR A 151 1.10 -5.50 -10.06
C THR A 151 -0.13 -6.38 -10.37
N THR A 152 0.08 -7.46 -11.09
CA THR A 152 -1.03 -8.29 -11.59
C THR A 152 -1.90 -8.90 -10.49
N GLY A 153 -1.31 -9.34 -9.38
CA GLY A 153 -2.07 -9.82 -8.22
C GLY A 153 -2.83 -8.68 -7.55
N CYS A 154 -2.20 -7.52 -7.37
CA CYS A 154 -2.85 -6.32 -6.83
C CYS A 154 -4.04 -5.86 -7.69
N MET A 155 -3.89 -5.84 -9.02
CA MET A 155 -4.98 -5.52 -9.93
C MET A 155 -6.15 -6.50 -9.78
N GLY A 156 -5.87 -7.76 -9.47
CA GLY A 156 -6.88 -8.79 -9.24
C GLY A 156 -7.77 -8.55 -8.02
N VAL A 157 -7.25 -7.85 -7.01
CA VAL A 157 -7.94 -7.47 -5.77
C VAL A 157 -8.26 -5.98 -5.67
N SER A 158 -7.98 -5.18 -6.72
CA SER A 158 -8.33 -3.76 -6.79
C SER A 158 -9.53 -3.54 -7.68
N ASP A 159 -10.49 -2.72 -7.26
CA ASP A 159 -11.66 -2.35 -8.09
C ASP A 159 -11.44 -1.07 -8.90
N THR A 160 -10.51 -0.23 -8.48
CA THR A 160 -10.19 1.07 -9.10
C THR A 160 -9.88 0.96 -10.59
N TYR A 161 -9.30 -0.16 -11.03
CA TYR A 161 -8.96 -0.43 -12.44
C TYR A 161 -9.93 -1.38 -13.15
N ARG A 162 -11.17 -1.44 -12.71
CA ARG A 162 -12.19 -2.32 -13.31
C ARG A 162 -12.24 -2.18 -14.83
N ASP A 163 -12.21 -0.96 -15.35
CA ASP A 163 -12.25 -0.69 -16.79
C ASP A 163 -10.93 -1.06 -17.52
N LEU A 164 -9.82 -1.15 -16.80
CA LEU A 164 -8.54 -1.57 -17.35
C LEU A 164 -8.29 -3.07 -17.22
N ARG A 165 -8.94 -3.74 -16.26
CA ARG A 165 -8.73 -5.18 -16.04
C ARG A 165 -8.97 -6.01 -17.29
N HIS A 166 -10.01 -5.71 -18.08
CA HIS A 166 -10.28 -6.47 -19.30
C HIS A 166 -9.19 -6.33 -20.36
N ARG A 167 -8.42 -5.22 -20.37
CA ARG A 167 -7.24 -5.08 -21.26
C ARG A 167 -6.11 -6.02 -20.86
N PHE A 168 -6.07 -6.43 -19.61
CA PHE A 168 -5.06 -7.31 -19.03
C PHE A 168 -5.63 -8.66 -18.60
N SER A 169 -6.83 -9.03 -19.08
CA SER A 169 -7.53 -10.24 -18.64
C SER A 169 -6.72 -11.55 -18.82
N GLY A 170 -5.79 -11.58 -19.77
CA GLY A 170 -4.85 -12.71 -19.92
C GLY A 170 -3.72 -12.76 -18.88
N LEU A 171 -3.51 -11.69 -18.10
CA LEU A 171 -2.45 -11.57 -17.11
C LEU A 171 -2.98 -11.48 -15.68
N VAL A 172 -4.16 -10.89 -15.51
CA VAL A 172 -4.74 -10.61 -14.18
C VAL A 172 -5.75 -11.69 -13.83
N ARG A 173 -5.53 -12.37 -12.72
CA ARG A 173 -6.53 -13.26 -12.13
C ARG A 173 -7.57 -12.42 -11.39
N GLU A 174 -8.82 -12.52 -11.79
CA GLU A 174 -9.92 -11.85 -11.10
C GLU A 174 -10.28 -12.59 -9.80
N HIS A 175 -10.52 -11.82 -8.76
CA HIS A 175 -11.02 -12.24 -7.47
C HIS A 175 -12.39 -11.63 -7.19
N VAL A 176 -13.00 -11.95 -6.05
CA VAL A 176 -14.32 -11.46 -5.70
C VAL A 176 -14.24 -10.03 -5.17
N THR A 177 -15.00 -9.13 -5.77
CA THR A 177 -15.16 -7.75 -5.28
C THR A 177 -16.57 -7.55 -4.74
N VAL A 178 -16.71 -7.05 -3.50
CA VAL A 178 -17.98 -6.78 -2.84
C VAL A 178 -18.02 -5.35 -2.28
N PRO A 179 -19.21 -4.75 -2.09
CA PRO A 179 -19.32 -3.51 -1.35
C PRO A 179 -18.84 -3.68 0.10
N LEU A 180 -18.32 -2.61 0.70
CA LEU A 180 -18.10 -2.59 2.16
C LEU A 180 -19.44 -2.88 2.86
N PRO A 181 -19.45 -3.75 3.90
CA PRO A 181 -20.68 -4.02 4.61
C PRO A 181 -21.18 -2.78 5.36
N PRO A 182 -22.49 -2.59 5.53
CA PRO A 182 -22.98 -1.60 6.48
C PRO A 182 -22.57 -1.99 7.91
N ALA A 183 -22.61 -1.08 8.85
CA ALA A 183 -22.25 -1.37 10.24
C ALA A 183 -23.14 -2.46 10.85
N GLU A 184 -24.40 -2.54 10.44
CA GLU A 184 -25.38 -3.53 10.88
C GLU A 184 -26.24 -4.02 9.72
N GLY A 185 -26.85 -5.21 9.85
CA GLY A 185 -27.75 -5.80 8.85
C GLY A 185 -27.01 -6.71 7.83
N PRO A 186 -27.72 -7.31 6.88
CA PRO A 186 -27.17 -8.29 5.94
C PRO A 186 -26.13 -7.63 5.00
N SER A 187 -25.12 -8.42 4.58
CA SER A 187 -24.10 -7.96 3.65
C SER A 187 -23.75 -9.02 2.63
N GLU A 188 -23.23 -8.59 1.49
CA GLU A 188 -22.76 -9.50 0.45
C GLU A 188 -21.51 -10.25 0.90
N LEU A 189 -20.62 -9.60 1.67
CA LEU A 189 -19.45 -10.25 2.28
C LEU A 189 -19.88 -11.47 3.12
N GLU A 190 -20.83 -11.27 4.04
CA GLU A 190 -21.35 -12.32 4.91
C GLU A 190 -21.93 -13.49 4.10
N ARG A 191 -22.75 -13.20 3.09
CA ARG A 191 -23.31 -14.22 2.20
C ARG A 191 -22.24 -15.04 1.48
N ILE A 192 -21.22 -14.37 0.90
CA ILE A 192 -20.15 -15.06 0.18
C ILE A 192 -19.27 -15.88 1.11
N LEU A 193 -18.95 -15.35 2.29
CA LEU A 193 -18.19 -16.10 3.29
C LEU A 193 -18.95 -17.35 3.77
N ALA A 194 -20.26 -17.25 3.97
CA ALA A 194 -21.09 -18.40 4.32
C ALA A 194 -21.17 -19.46 3.21
N GLU A 195 -21.29 -19.03 1.95
CA GLU A 195 -21.42 -19.92 0.79
C GLU A 195 -20.09 -20.53 0.34
N ARG A 196 -18.98 -19.79 0.44
CA ARG A 196 -17.71 -20.12 -0.18
C ARG A 196 -16.49 -19.95 0.74
N GLY A 197 -16.66 -19.78 2.05
CA GLY A 197 -15.57 -19.51 3.00
C GLY A 197 -14.41 -20.50 2.89
N SER A 198 -14.69 -21.77 2.64
CA SER A 198 -13.67 -22.81 2.45
C SER A 198 -12.82 -22.66 1.18
N ARG A 199 -13.20 -21.75 0.25
CA ARG A 199 -12.43 -21.40 -0.94
C ARG A 199 -11.73 -20.06 -0.83
N ILE A 200 -11.98 -19.29 0.24
CA ILE A 200 -11.41 -17.96 0.41
C ILE A 200 -10.04 -18.07 1.08
N GLU A 201 -9.03 -17.52 0.43
CA GLU A 201 -7.66 -17.43 0.92
C GLU A 201 -7.48 -16.29 1.92
N GLY A 202 -8.18 -15.18 1.68
CA GLY A 202 -8.13 -14.00 2.54
C GLY A 202 -9.05 -12.90 2.03
N VAL A 203 -9.27 -11.92 2.91
CA VAL A 203 -10.00 -10.67 2.63
C VAL A 203 -9.03 -9.52 2.75
N VAL A 204 -8.92 -8.71 1.69
CA VAL A 204 -8.01 -7.55 1.64
C VAL A 204 -8.82 -6.27 1.84
N ILE A 205 -8.35 -5.39 2.73
CA ILE A 205 -9.05 -4.14 3.04
C ILE A 205 -8.07 -2.99 3.29
N GLU A 206 -8.40 -1.78 2.78
CA GLU A 206 -7.82 -0.53 3.23
C GLU A 206 -8.54 -0.08 4.52
N PRO A 207 -7.90 -0.07 5.69
CA PRO A 207 -8.55 0.30 6.93
C PRO A 207 -8.97 1.77 6.97
N LEU A 208 -10.23 2.05 7.27
CA LEU A 208 -10.87 3.36 7.46
C LEU A 208 -10.93 4.27 6.23
N ILE A 209 -9.99 4.20 5.29
CA ILE A 209 -9.96 5.11 4.13
C ILE A 209 -9.56 4.33 2.88
N GLN A 210 -10.43 4.30 1.88
CA GLN A 210 -10.10 3.89 0.52
C GLN A 210 -9.55 5.12 -0.22
N GLY A 211 -8.22 5.16 -0.40
CA GLY A 211 -7.53 6.38 -0.83
C GLY A 211 -7.74 6.75 -2.29
N ALA A 212 -7.58 5.81 -3.20
CA ALA A 212 -7.48 6.09 -4.63
C ALA A 212 -8.80 6.51 -5.31
N ARG A 213 -9.94 6.20 -4.72
CA ARG A 213 -11.28 6.57 -5.23
C ARG A 213 -11.87 7.80 -4.52
N GLY A 214 -11.02 8.78 -4.21
CA GLY A 214 -11.47 10.05 -3.65
C GLY A 214 -11.57 10.08 -2.14
N MET A 215 -10.75 9.32 -1.44
CA MET A 215 -10.67 9.31 0.03
C MET A 215 -12.01 8.90 0.69
N MET A 216 -12.56 7.79 0.25
CA MET A 216 -13.80 7.23 0.83
C MET A 216 -13.53 6.74 2.25
N VAL A 217 -14.17 7.39 3.21
CA VAL A 217 -14.03 7.09 4.65
C VAL A 217 -15.12 6.13 5.10
N HIS A 218 -14.75 5.07 5.80
CA HIS A 218 -15.69 4.21 6.50
C HIS A 218 -15.40 4.15 8.01
N SER A 219 -16.43 3.81 8.80
CA SER A 219 -16.29 3.85 10.26
C SER A 219 -15.46 2.69 10.81
N PRO A 220 -14.83 2.84 11.99
CA PRO A 220 -14.21 1.75 12.72
C PRO A 220 -15.15 0.55 12.92
N GLY A 221 -16.45 0.77 13.10
CA GLY A 221 -17.44 -0.30 13.22
C GLY A 221 -17.56 -1.16 11.97
N VAL A 222 -17.42 -0.59 10.78
CA VAL A 222 -17.40 -1.33 9.51
C VAL A 222 -16.16 -2.23 9.47
N LEU A 223 -14.98 -1.70 9.82
CA LEU A 223 -13.74 -2.48 9.84
C LEU A 223 -13.81 -3.62 10.88
N ALA A 224 -14.29 -3.34 12.09
CA ALA A 224 -14.49 -4.34 13.13
C ALA A 224 -15.45 -5.46 12.67
N ARG A 225 -16.51 -5.08 11.97
CA ARG A 225 -17.46 -6.05 11.40
C ARG A 225 -16.79 -6.95 10.34
N VAL A 226 -16.03 -6.37 9.40
CA VAL A 226 -15.29 -7.15 8.41
C VAL A 226 -14.37 -8.15 9.11
N ALA A 227 -13.58 -7.70 10.10
CA ALA A 227 -12.68 -8.56 10.86
C ALA A 227 -13.42 -9.73 11.58
N ASN A 228 -14.58 -9.46 12.16
CA ASN A 228 -15.39 -10.51 12.80
C ASN A 228 -15.91 -11.54 11.79
N LEU A 229 -16.47 -11.10 10.67
CA LEU A 229 -16.94 -12.01 9.63
C LEU A 229 -15.81 -12.86 9.04
N VAL A 230 -14.64 -12.29 8.84
CA VAL A 230 -13.44 -13.00 8.37
C VAL A 230 -12.99 -14.05 9.38
N ARG A 231 -12.95 -13.70 10.67
CA ARG A 231 -12.58 -14.62 11.75
C ARG A 231 -13.59 -15.78 11.88
N GLU A 232 -14.90 -15.48 11.83
CA GLU A 232 -15.96 -16.48 11.89
C GLU A 232 -15.92 -17.45 10.71
N ALA A 233 -15.55 -16.96 9.52
CA ALA A 233 -15.36 -17.78 8.33
C ALA A 233 -14.05 -18.59 8.33
N GLY A 234 -13.16 -18.37 9.30
CA GLY A 234 -11.87 -19.07 9.40
C GLY A 234 -10.96 -18.78 8.19
N THR A 235 -10.93 -17.53 7.72
CA THR A 235 -10.04 -17.08 6.63
C THR A 235 -9.13 -15.96 7.13
N LEU A 236 -8.20 -15.48 6.28
CA LEU A 236 -7.20 -14.48 6.68
C LEU A 236 -7.69 -13.06 6.41
N LEU A 237 -7.34 -12.14 7.31
CA LEU A 237 -7.51 -10.69 7.14
C LEU A 237 -6.17 -10.05 6.74
N ILE A 238 -6.14 -9.43 5.57
CA ILE A 238 -4.99 -8.67 5.07
C ILE A 238 -5.33 -7.19 5.16
N ALA A 239 -4.69 -6.47 6.07
CA ALA A 239 -4.86 -5.02 6.21
C ALA A 239 -3.84 -4.28 5.35
N ASP A 240 -4.31 -3.52 4.39
CA ASP A 240 -3.50 -2.62 3.58
C ASP A 240 -3.38 -1.26 4.25
N GLU A 241 -2.38 -1.12 5.12
CA GLU A 241 -2.05 0.12 5.83
C GLU A 241 -1.02 0.99 5.07
N ILE A 242 -0.81 0.73 3.78
CA ILE A 242 0.16 1.46 2.95
C ILE A 242 -0.13 2.96 2.93
N ALA A 243 -1.41 3.34 2.83
CA ALA A 243 -1.83 4.74 2.85
C ALA A 243 -2.24 5.22 4.24
N THR A 244 -2.75 4.35 5.10
CA THR A 244 -3.39 4.69 6.37
C THR A 244 -2.48 4.61 7.58
N GLY A 245 -1.38 3.85 7.49
CA GLY A 245 -0.44 3.66 8.56
C GLY A 245 0.38 4.90 8.93
N PHE A 246 1.12 4.76 10.02
CA PHE A 246 2.06 5.76 10.56
C PHE A 246 1.43 7.10 10.90
N GLY A 247 0.24 7.08 11.50
CA GLY A 247 -0.41 8.26 12.05
C GLY A 247 -1.36 8.98 11.10
N ARG A 248 -1.55 8.50 9.87
CA ARG A 248 -2.40 9.16 8.86
C ARG A 248 -3.83 9.39 9.32
N THR A 249 -4.40 8.46 10.07
CA THR A 249 -5.79 8.49 10.54
C THR A 249 -5.93 8.91 12.01
N GLY A 250 -4.81 9.25 12.68
CA GLY A 250 -4.79 9.70 14.09
C GLY A 250 -4.20 8.69 15.08
N SER A 251 -4.37 7.39 14.88
CA SER A 251 -3.62 6.32 15.55
C SER A 251 -2.40 5.92 14.73
N LEU A 252 -1.45 5.17 15.30
CA LEU A 252 -0.27 4.73 14.55
C LEU A 252 -0.67 3.87 13.35
N PHE A 253 -1.62 2.94 13.55
CA PHE A 253 -2.28 2.19 12.49
C PHE A 253 -3.79 2.39 12.56
N ALA A 254 -4.45 2.42 11.40
CA ALA A 254 -5.89 2.64 11.33
C ALA A 254 -6.69 1.48 11.96
N THR A 255 -6.17 0.26 11.89
CA THR A 255 -6.74 -0.95 12.51
C THR A 255 -6.92 -0.82 14.01
N GLU A 256 -6.05 -0.07 14.71
CA GLU A 256 -6.16 0.19 16.16
C GLU A 256 -7.47 0.87 16.55
N GLN A 257 -8.00 1.77 15.72
CA GLN A 257 -9.26 2.48 16.00
C GLN A 257 -10.48 1.56 16.03
N ALA A 258 -10.36 0.40 15.40
CA ALA A 258 -11.41 -0.61 15.36
C ALA A 258 -11.13 -1.79 16.30
N GLY A 259 -9.99 -1.81 17.01
CA GLY A 259 -9.55 -2.94 17.83
C GLY A 259 -9.35 -4.22 16.98
N VAL A 260 -8.84 -4.07 15.77
CA VAL A 260 -8.67 -5.17 14.82
C VAL A 260 -7.21 -5.58 14.72
N ASP A 261 -6.96 -6.88 14.93
CA ASP A 261 -5.68 -7.54 14.74
C ASP A 261 -5.71 -8.30 13.41
N PRO A 262 -5.01 -7.83 12.36
CA PRO A 262 -4.96 -8.53 11.08
C PRO A 262 -3.96 -9.69 11.11
N ASP A 263 -4.13 -10.67 10.22
CA ASP A 263 -3.19 -11.78 10.05
C ASP A 263 -1.95 -11.34 9.24
N ILE A 264 -2.13 -10.40 8.31
CA ILE A 264 -1.06 -9.80 7.51
C ILE A 264 -1.32 -8.29 7.42
N MET A 265 -0.26 -7.49 7.57
CA MET A 265 -0.32 -6.03 7.40
C MET A 265 0.68 -5.57 6.34
N CYS A 266 0.20 -4.86 5.33
CA CYS A 266 1.03 -4.27 4.29
C CYS A 266 1.36 -2.81 4.64
N LEU A 267 2.64 -2.45 4.59
CA LEU A 267 3.16 -1.14 4.95
C LEU A 267 4.06 -0.58 3.84
N SER A 268 3.98 0.73 3.59
CA SER A 268 4.85 1.45 2.64
C SER A 268 4.75 2.97 2.89
N LYS A 269 4.88 3.78 1.85
CA LYS A 269 4.72 5.26 1.86
C LYS A 269 5.41 5.93 3.06
N ALA A 270 4.65 6.27 4.12
CA ALA A 270 5.18 6.95 5.30
C ALA A 270 6.31 6.19 6.01
N LEU A 271 6.39 4.88 5.87
CA LEU A 271 7.48 4.04 6.40
C LEU A 271 8.85 4.51 5.93
N THR A 272 8.96 4.94 4.68
CA THR A 272 10.23 5.41 4.07
C THR A 272 10.44 6.92 4.20
N ALA A 273 9.45 7.63 4.74
CA ALA A 273 9.47 9.09 4.90
C ALA A 273 9.82 9.86 3.61
N GLY A 274 9.41 9.34 2.45
CA GLY A 274 9.64 9.93 1.14
C GLY A 274 11.07 9.79 0.60
N THR A 275 11.88 8.89 1.16
CA THR A 275 13.23 8.59 0.62
C THR A 275 13.20 7.49 -0.43
N LEU A 276 12.22 6.60 -0.35
CA LEU A 276 11.93 5.52 -1.30
C LEU A 276 10.42 5.43 -1.52
N PRO A 277 9.96 4.82 -2.62
CA PRO A 277 8.53 4.65 -2.89
C PRO A 277 7.83 3.75 -1.88
#